data_1e20d12fa50e00cea33e4d3c17be2c14
#
_entry.id   1e20d12fa50e00cea33e4d3c17be2c14
#
_cell.length_a   1.000
_cell.length_b   1.000
_cell.length_c   1.000
_cell.angle_alpha   90.00
_cell.angle_beta   90.00
_cell.angle_gamma   90.00
#
_symmetry.space_group_name_H-M   'P 1'
#
loop_
_entity.id
_entity.type
_entity.pdbx_description
1 polymer ?
#
loop_
_entity_poly.entity_id
_entity_poly.type
_entity_poly.pdbx_seq_one_letter_code
_entity_poly.pdbx_strand_id
1 'polypeptide(L)'
;MARIELWNGDICDLEVDAIVSPSSTSLWMSAGVAAELKRAAGDGIEFAAVRQAPRELGDAVVTEAGRLAAKVVIHAVSLERDRRTSAVAIDRAARSAMTRVRELGLQSVAFPALGTGIGGFPLDEAARIAVNAVRDELQSPSSVEHVIFALRGAAAYEAFAAALSAGEPAPVRPLVGSPGVTGGDPAIPPIPPVPPIPTLPPVSPADGPHAPGERA
;
A
#
# COMPACT_ATOMS: atom_id res chain seq x y z
N MET A 1 10.27 -1.10 -20.73
CA MET A 1 10.78 -0.91 -19.35
C MET A 1 9.79 -0.08 -18.59
N ALA A 2 9.41 -0.48 -17.41
CA ALA A 2 8.53 0.31 -16.56
C ALA A 2 9.19 1.65 -16.18
N ARG A 3 8.38 2.71 -16.10
CA ARG A 3 8.80 4.05 -15.71
C ARG A 3 8.48 4.27 -14.23
N ILE A 4 9.44 4.82 -13.49
CA ILE A 4 9.22 5.27 -12.10
C ILE A 4 9.23 6.80 -12.10
N GLU A 5 8.17 7.41 -11.57
CA GLU A 5 8.00 8.85 -11.49
C GLU A 5 7.73 9.32 -10.06
N LEU A 6 8.03 10.59 -9.81
CA LEU A 6 7.70 11.28 -8.58
C LEU A 6 6.56 12.26 -8.83
N TRP A 7 5.57 12.24 -7.97
CA TRP A 7 4.45 13.17 -7.95
C TRP A 7 4.45 13.94 -6.63
N ASN A 8 4.47 15.27 -6.70
CA ASN A 8 4.32 16.10 -5.51
C ASN A 8 2.87 16.58 -5.40
N GLY A 9 2.03 15.82 -4.71
CA GLY A 9 0.59 16.09 -4.62
C GLY A 9 -0.18 15.06 -3.82
N ASP A 10 -1.51 15.13 -3.90
CA ASP A 10 -2.39 14.17 -3.24
C ASP A 10 -2.50 12.89 -4.07
N ILE A 11 -2.21 11.75 -3.46
CA ILE A 11 -2.33 10.44 -4.10
C ILE A 11 -3.78 10.13 -4.55
N CYS A 12 -4.76 10.76 -3.91
CA CYS A 12 -6.17 10.60 -4.26
C CYS A 12 -6.54 11.23 -5.61
N ASP A 13 -5.72 12.15 -6.14
CA ASP A 13 -5.96 12.84 -7.41
C ASP A 13 -5.38 12.07 -8.62
N LEU A 14 -4.69 10.95 -8.39
CA LEU A 14 -4.05 10.19 -9.44
C LEU A 14 -5.02 9.22 -10.12
N GLU A 15 -4.98 9.22 -11.45
CA GLU A 15 -5.65 8.23 -12.30
C GLU A 15 -4.69 7.08 -12.60
N VAL A 16 -4.80 5.98 -11.84
CA VAL A 16 -3.93 4.81 -11.93
C VAL A 16 -4.73 3.53 -11.72
N ASP A 17 -4.19 2.39 -12.11
CA ASP A 17 -4.86 1.10 -11.88
C ASP A 17 -4.93 0.74 -10.39
N ALA A 18 -3.86 1.03 -9.64
CA ALA A 18 -3.80 0.74 -8.21
C ALA A 18 -3.27 1.90 -7.38
N ILE A 19 -3.85 2.11 -6.20
CA ILE A 19 -3.31 3.01 -5.18
C ILE A 19 -2.91 2.20 -3.95
N VAL A 20 -1.68 2.39 -3.48
CA VAL A 20 -1.18 1.73 -2.27
C VAL A 20 -1.55 2.55 -1.03
N SER A 21 -2.18 1.90 -0.07
CA SER A 21 -2.51 2.45 1.25
C SER A 21 -1.58 1.90 2.31
N PRO A 22 -0.86 2.74 3.09
CA PRO A 22 -0.13 2.26 4.26
C PRO A 22 -1.12 1.73 5.29
N SER A 23 -0.93 0.51 5.74
CA SER A 23 -1.88 -0.14 6.65
C SER A 23 -1.18 -0.76 7.85
N SER A 24 -1.92 -0.91 8.94
CA SER A 24 -1.52 -1.72 10.08
C SER A 24 -2.04 -3.16 9.95
N THR A 25 -1.56 -4.05 10.81
CA THR A 25 -2.02 -5.45 10.90
C THR A 25 -3.52 -5.60 11.12
N SER A 26 -4.21 -4.57 11.61
CA SER A 26 -5.67 -4.54 11.78
C SER A 26 -6.45 -4.00 10.58
N LEU A 27 -5.77 -3.43 9.60
CA LEU A 27 -6.33 -2.85 8.38
C LEU A 27 -7.33 -1.68 8.57
N TRP A 28 -7.42 -1.11 9.78
CA TRP A 28 -8.20 0.10 10.03
C TRP A 28 -7.54 1.32 9.40
N MET A 29 -8.36 2.12 8.70
CA MET A 29 -7.92 3.32 7.96
C MET A 29 -8.17 4.59 8.79
N SER A 30 -7.60 4.66 10.00
CA SER A 30 -7.95 5.67 11.00
C SER A 30 -7.14 6.97 10.91
N ALA A 31 -6.02 7.01 10.18
CA ALA A 31 -5.15 8.17 10.16
C ALA A 31 -4.21 8.21 8.93
N GLY A 32 -3.60 9.37 8.67
CA GLY A 32 -2.65 9.59 7.58
C GLY A 32 -3.27 9.34 6.20
N VAL A 33 -2.44 8.87 5.27
CA VAL A 33 -2.86 8.58 3.88
C VAL A 33 -4.03 7.60 3.83
N ALA A 34 -4.07 6.59 4.71
CA ALA A 34 -5.18 5.64 4.74
C ALA A 34 -6.52 6.32 5.06
N ALA A 35 -6.56 7.24 6.03
CA ALA A 35 -7.78 7.99 6.34
C ALA A 35 -8.20 8.94 5.20
N GLU A 36 -7.25 9.50 4.48
CA GLU A 36 -7.53 10.35 3.31
C GLU A 36 -8.10 9.54 2.16
N LEU A 37 -7.51 8.39 1.86
CA LEU A 37 -8.04 7.46 0.88
C LEU A 37 -9.47 7.01 1.24
N LYS A 38 -9.71 6.66 2.51
CA LYS A 38 -11.06 6.33 2.98
C LYS A 38 -12.05 7.48 2.77
N ARG A 39 -11.67 8.71 3.12
CA ARG A 39 -12.53 9.88 2.93
C ARG A 39 -12.88 10.12 1.45
N ALA A 40 -11.89 9.95 0.56
CA ALA A 40 -12.08 10.10 -0.88
C ALA A 40 -12.90 8.95 -1.48
N ALA A 41 -12.56 7.71 -1.16
CA ALA A 41 -13.18 6.50 -1.69
C ALA A 41 -14.58 6.21 -1.13
N GLY A 42 -14.79 6.52 0.16
CA GLY A 42 -15.93 6.10 0.97
C GLY A 42 -15.56 4.98 1.94
N ASP A 43 -16.43 4.76 2.95
CA ASP A 43 -16.18 3.79 4.04
C ASP A 43 -16.11 2.33 3.56
N GLY A 44 -16.64 2.01 2.39
CA GLY A 44 -16.66 0.66 1.83
C GLY A 44 -15.27 0.03 1.73
N ILE A 45 -14.24 0.82 1.38
CA ILE A 45 -12.88 0.29 1.26
C ILE A 45 -12.30 -0.17 2.62
N GLU A 46 -12.61 0.55 3.71
CA GLU A 46 -12.21 0.13 5.06
C GLU A 46 -12.94 -1.14 5.49
N PHE A 47 -14.25 -1.21 5.28
CA PHE A 47 -15.02 -2.41 5.62
C PHE A 47 -14.51 -3.64 4.86
N ALA A 48 -14.21 -3.48 3.58
CA ALA A 48 -13.65 -4.56 2.76
C ALA A 48 -12.23 -4.97 3.23
N ALA A 49 -11.40 -4.02 3.65
CA ALA A 49 -10.08 -4.29 4.19
C ALA A 49 -10.15 -5.00 5.55
N VAL A 50 -10.91 -4.46 6.50
CA VAL A 50 -11.02 -5.00 7.88
C VAL A 50 -11.58 -6.42 7.89
N ARG A 51 -12.44 -6.80 6.96
CA ARG A 51 -12.91 -8.20 6.81
C ARG A 51 -11.80 -9.18 6.46
N GLN A 52 -10.66 -8.70 5.97
CA GLN A 52 -9.49 -9.51 5.65
C GLN A 52 -8.44 -9.51 6.78
N ALA A 53 -8.67 -8.75 7.86
CA ALA A 53 -7.80 -8.70 9.04
C ALA A 53 -7.98 -9.97 9.94
N PRO A 54 -7.00 -10.27 10.83
CA PRO A 54 -5.69 -9.64 10.89
C PRO A 54 -4.76 -10.09 9.75
N ARG A 55 -3.75 -9.26 9.46
CA ARG A 55 -2.68 -9.59 8.50
C ARG A 55 -1.32 -9.47 9.15
N GLU A 56 -0.37 -10.22 8.62
CA GLU A 56 1.00 -10.15 9.08
C GLU A 56 1.71 -8.90 8.57
N LEU A 57 2.71 -8.47 9.31
CA LEU A 57 3.55 -7.35 8.90
C LEU A 57 4.33 -7.70 7.62
N GLY A 58 4.21 -6.86 6.61
CA GLY A 58 4.77 -7.11 5.29
C GLY A 58 3.79 -7.69 4.27
N ASP A 59 2.56 -8.06 4.67
CA ASP A 59 1.52 -8.50 3.75
C ASP A 59 0.90 -7.34 2.95
N ALA A 60 0.15 -7.70 1.89
CA ALA A 60 -0.70 -6.77 1.17
C ALA A 60 -2.04 -7.43 0.82
N VAL A 61 -3.13 -6.70 1.02
CA VAL A 61 -4.48 -7.12 0.64
C VAL A 61 -5.11 -6.12 -0.33
N VAL A 62 -6.09 -6.57 -1.09
CA VAL A 62 -6.71 -5.77 -2.16
C VAL A 62 -8.18 -5.54 -1.87
N THR A 63 -8.66 -4.33 -2.16
CA THR A 63 -10.07 -3.96 -2.14
C THR A 63 -10.43 -3.18 -3.40
N GLU A 64 -11.72 -3.02 -3.67
CA GLU A 64 -12.20 -2.04 -4.64
C GLU A 64 -11.77 -0.63 -4.22
N ALA A 65 -11.66 0.29 -5.20
CA ALA A 65 -11.19 1.64 -4.95
C ALA A 65 -12.31 2.64 -4.58
N GLY A 66 -13.57 2.19 -4.55
CA GLY A 66 -14.72 3.05 -4.24
C GLY A 66 -14.85 4.19 -5.27
N ARG A 67 -14.81 5.45 -4.80
CA ARG A 67 -14.91 6.63 -5.67
C ARG A 67 -13.58 7.16 -6.19
N LEU A 68 -12.45 6.55 -5.85
CA LEU A 68 -11.14 6.94 -6.40
C LEU A 68 -11.05 6.64 -7.90
N ALA A 69 -10.26 7.42 -8.61
CA ALA A 69 -9.94 7.18 -10.02
C ALA A 69 -8.89 6.06 -10.18
N ALA A 70 -9.18 4.92 -9.55
CA ALA A 70 -8.36 3.72 -9.58
C ALA A 70 -9.27 2.48 -9.67
N LYS A 71 -8.70 1.35 -10.09
CA LYS A 71 -9.42 0.07 -10.12
C LYS A 71 -9.46 -0.57 -8.73
N VAL A 72 -8.34 -0.50 -8.00
CA VAL A 72 -8.19 -1.14 -6.69
C VAL A 72 -7.37 -0.28 -5.73
N VAL A 73 -7.56 -0.53 -4.42
CA VAL A 73 -6.65 -0.10 -3.36
C VAL A 73 -5.91 -1.32 -2.82
N ILE A 74 -4.58 -1.21 -2.74
CA ILE A 74 -3.70 -2.24 -2.17
C ILE A 74 -3.26 -1.78 -0.78
N HIS A 75 -3.76 -2.43 0.25
CA HIS A 75 -3.44 -2.14 1.65
C HIS A 75 -2.14 -2.85 2.02
N ALA A 76 -1.03 -2.12 1.99
CA ALA A 76 0.30 -2.62 2.30
C ALA A 76 0.57 -2.53 3.81
N VAL A 77 0.71 -3.68 4.47
CA VAL A 77 0.81 -3.79 5.93
C VAL A 77 2.24 -3.45 6.36
N SER A 78 2.53 -2.18 6.48
CA SER A 78 3.85 -1.65 6.88
C SER A 78 3.95 -1.23 8.34
N LEU A 79 2.84 -1.34 9.12
CA LEU A 79 2.77 -0.88 10.50
C LEU A 79 2.24 -1.98 11.42
N GLU A 80 2.82 -2.08 12.60
CA GLU A 80 2.25 -2.83 13.71
C GLU A 80 0.98 -2.16 14.23
N ARG A 81 0.22 -2.88 15.07
CA ARG A 81 -0.99 -2.35 15.70
C ARG A 81 -0.71 -1.12 16.58
N ASP A 82 0.45 -1.07 17.21
CA ASP A 82 0.94 0.06 18.01
C ASP A 82 1.62 1.15 17.17
N ARG A 83 1.51 1.05 15.83
CA ARG A 83 2.03 1.99 14.83
C ARG A 83 3.55 1.96 14.66
N ARG A 84 4.28 1.03 15.26
CA ARG A 84 5.70 0.83 14.96
C ARG A 84 5.89 0.26 13.57
N THR A 85 7.03 0.56 12.98
CA THR A 85 7.46 0.04 11.68
C THR A 85 8.95 -0.27 11.71
N SER A 86 9.45 -0.89 10.66
CA SER A 86 10.86 -1.20 10.49
C SER A 86 11.24 -1.21 9.01
N ALA A 87 12.53 -1.17 8.71
CA ALA A 87 13.06 -1.31 7.35
C ALA A 87 12.52 -2.56 6.67
N VAL A 88 12.52 -3.69 7.37
CA VAL A 88 12.03 -4.98 6.86
C VAL A 88 10.53 -4.92 6.57
N ALA A 89 9.74 -4.27 7.43
CA ALA A 89 8.31 -4.12 7.23
C ALA A 89 7.99 -3.29 5.99
N ILE A 90 8.71 -2.18 5.79
CA ILE A 90 8.54 -1.31 4.62
C ILE A 90 8.94 -2.05 3.33
N ASP A 91 10.08 -2.72 3.32
CA ASP A 91 10.55 -3.51 2.17
C ASP A 91 9.53 -4.58 1.78
N ARG A 92 9.15 -5.44 2.73
CA ARG A 92 8.20 -6.53 2.48
C ARG A 92 6.84 -6.01 2.03
N ALA A 93 6.32 -4.96 2.65
CA ALA A 93 5.03 -4.37 2.28
C ALA A 93 5.05 -3.79 0.86
N ALA A 94 6.15 -3.13 0.46
CA ALA A 94 6.32 -2.61 -0.90
C ALA A 94 6.39 -3.76 -1.92
N ARG A 95 7.17 -4.82 -1.65
CA ARG A 95 7.26 -6.00 -2.52
C ARG A 95 5.92 -6.73 -2.63
N SER A 96 5.23 -6.93 -1.50
CA SER A 96 3.91 -7.56 -1.50
C SER A 96 2.90 -6.74 -2.31
N ALA A 97 2.94 -5.41 -2.21
CA ALA A 97 2.09 -4.55 -3.02
C ALA A 97 2.39 -4.72 -4.52
N MET A 98 3.66 -4.72 -4.94
CA MET A 98 4.06 -4.96 -6.33
C MET A 98 3.65 -6.37 -6.81
N THR A 99 3.72 -7.37 -5.95
CA THR A 99 3.23 -8.72 -6.25
C THR A 99 1.74 -8.69 -6.56
N ARG A 100 0.91 -7.97 -5.77
CA ARG A 100 -0.52 -7.82 -6.07
C ARG A 100 -0.78 -7.11 -7.39
N VAL A 101 -0.02 -6.06 -7.70
CA VAL A 101 -0.11 -5.37 -9.00
C VAL A 101 0.14 -6.35 -10.15
N ARG A 102 1.17 -7.18 -10.05
CA ARG A 102 1.53 -8.20 -11.05
C ARG A 102 0.47 -9.29 -11.18
N GLU A 103 -0.01 -9.85 -10.07
CA GLU A 103 -1.04 -10.89 -10.04
C GLU A 103 -2.36 -10.44 -10.68
N LEU A 104 -2.70 -9.16 -10.53
CA LEU A 104 -3.90 -8.57 -11.11
C LEU A 104 -3.70 -8.06 -12.54
N GLY A 105 -2.50 -8.17 -13.11
CA GLY A 105 -2.19 -7.72 -14.47
C GLY A 105 -2.34 -6.20 -14.66
N LEU A 106 -2.10 -5.41 -13.59
CA LEU A 106 -2.25 -3.96 -13.62
C LEU A 106 -1.04 -3.29 -14.27
N GLN A 107 -1.26 -2.14 -14.91
CA GLN A 107 -0.23 -1.42 -15.65
C GLN A 107 0.35 -0.22 -14.88
N SER A 108 -0.42 0.34 -13.96
CA SER A 108 0.02 1.52 -13.19
C SER A 108 -0.30 1.41 -11.71
N VAL A 109 0.61 1.94 -10.87
CA VAL A 109 0.45 1.93 -9.42
C VAL A 109 1.04 3.17 -8.78
N ALA A 110 0.33 3.74 -7.80
CA ALA A 110 0.80 4.86 -6.99
C ALA A 110 1.14 4.40 -5.56
N PHE A 111 2.33 4.76 -5.09
CA PHE A 111 2.83 4.49 -3.75
C PHE A 111 2.97 5.78 -2.95
N PRO A 112 2.53 5.84 -1.70
CA PRO A 112 2.92 6.89 -0.77
C PRO A 112 4.30 6.57 -0.15
N ALA A 113 4.84 7.50 0.64
CA ALA A 113 6.03 7.24 1.46
C ALA A 113 5.68 6.31 2.64
N LEU A 114 5.81 4.99 2.44
CA LEU A 114 5.47 3.98 3.44
C LEU A 114 6.30 4.16 4.72
N GLY A 115 5.65 4.07 5.89
CA GLY A 115 6.29 4.09 7.21
C GLY A 115 6.69 5.47 7.73
N THR A 116 6.69 6.52 6.92
CA THR A 116 7.24 7.84 7.30
C THR A 116 6.28 8.74 8.06
N GLY A 117 4.98 8.50 7.95
CA GLY A 117 3.95 9.28 8.65
C GLY A 117 3.86 8.89 10.12
N ILE A 118 2.79 8.19 10.48
CA ILE A 118 2.53 7.75 11.86
C ILE A 118 3.62 6.80 12.39
N GLY A 119 4.24 6.01 11.50
CA GLY A 119 5.33 5.09 11.84
C GLY A 119 6.64 5.80 12.23
N GLY A 120 6.79 7.08 11.90
CA GLY A 120 7.95 7.89 12.27
C GLY A 120 9.29 7.39 11.73
N PHE A 121 9.28 6.53 10.70
CA PHE A 121 10.50 5.99 10.12
C PHE A 121 11.28 7.07 9.35
N PRO A 122 12.63 7.09 9.42
CA PRO A 122 13.43 8.10 8.73
C PRO A 122 13.14 8.14 7.24
N LEU A 123 12.88 9.35 6.73
CA LEU A 123 12.35 9.57 5.39
C LEU A 123 13.32 9.11 4.28
N ASP A 124 14.61 9.47 4.41
CA ASP A 124 15.63 9.10 3.43
C ASP A 124 15.83 7.58 3.35
N GLU A 125 15.76 6.92 4.50
CA GLU A 125 15.89 5.47 4.57
C GLU A 125 14.65 4.78 4.01
N ALA A 126 13.45 5.27 4.33
CA ALA A 126 12.19 4.77 3.74
C ALA A 126 12.17 4.91 2.23
N ALA A 127 12.61 6.06 1.71
CA ALA A 127 12.70 6.32 0.28
C ALA A 127 13.62 5.30 -0.41
N ARG A 128 14.83 5.10 0.13
CA ARG A 128 15.79 4.13 -0.40
C ARG A 128 15.24 2.70 -0.39
N ILE A 129 14.60 2.30 0.70
CA ILE A 129 14.01 0.95 0.82
C ILE A 129 12.90 0.76 -0.19
N ALA A 130 11.93 1.69 -0.24
CA ALA A 130 10.78 1.56 -1.13
C ALA A 130 11.18 1.59 -2.61
N VAL A 131 12.09 2.48 -3.00
CA VAL A 131 12.60 2.57 -4.38
C VAL A 131 13.32 1.28 -4.77
N ASN A 132 14.18 0.73 -3.91
CA ASN A 132 14.89 -0.51 -4.18
C ASN A 132 13.92 -1.70 -4.29
N ALA A 133 12.98 -1.83 -3.36
CA ALA A 133 11.97 -2.88 -3.42
C ALA A 133 11.17 -2.86 -4.73
N VAL A 134 10.74 -1.67 -5.17
CA VAL A 134 10.02 -1.51 -6.44
C VAL A 134 10.92 -1.85 -7.63
N ARG A 135 12.16 -1.37 -7.65
CA ARG A 135 13.11 -1.67 -8.74
C ARG A 135 13.37 -3.16 -8.88
N ASP A 136 13.60 -3.84 -7.77
CA ASP A 136 13.84 -5.29 -7.76
C ASP A 136 12.63 -6.05 -8.32
N GLU A 137 11.41 -5.69 -7.89
CA GLU A 137 10.18 -6.32 -8.39
C GLU A 137 9.94 -6.07 -9.88
N LEU A 138 10.37 -4.93 -10.41
CA LEU A 138 10.30 -4.60 -11.83
C LEU A 138 11.30 -5.37 -12.69
N GLN A 139 12.29 -6.08 -12.11
CA GLN A 139 13.15 -7.01 -12.86
C GLN A 139 12.40 -8.27 -13.29
N SER A 140 11.33 -8.63 -12.59
CA SER A 140 10.49 -9.76 -12.94
C SER A 140 9.52 -9.40 -14.08
N PRO A 141 9.22 -10.33 -14.99
CA PRO A 141 8.21 -10.09 -16.03
C PRO A 141 6.87 -9.66 -15.44
N SER A 142 6.35 -8.53 -15.89
CA SER A 142 5.08 -7.97 -15.42
C SER A 142 4.44 -7.10 -16.48
N SER A 143 3.14 -6.81 -16.29
CA SER A 143 2.38 -5.84 -17.09
C SER A 143 2.63 -4.39 -16.67
N VAL A 144 3.40 -4.16 -15.60
CA VAL A 144 3.61 -2.82 -15.02
C VAL A 144 4.40 -1.94 -15.99
N GLU A 145 3.81 -0.82 -16.35
CA GLU A 145 4.41 0.20 -17.22
C GLU A 145 4.77 1.46 -16.44
N HIS A 146 4.03 1.74 -15.35
CA HIS A 146 4.17 3.00 -14.63
C HIS A 146 4.03 2.83 -13.12
N VAL A 147 5.03 3.28 -12.37
CA VAL A 147 5.01 3.39 -10.91
C VAL A 147 5.20 4.84 -10.52
N ILE A 148 4.30 5.38 -9.70
CA ILE A 148 4.34 6.75 -9.23
C ILE A 148 4.56 6.76 -7.72
N PHE A 149 5.59 7.44 -7.22
CA PHE A 149 5.67 7.77 -5.81
C PHE A 149 4.98 9.12 -5.58
N ALA A 150 3.80 9.08 -4.94
CA ALA A 150 3.00 10.23 -4.60
C ALA A 150 3.43 10.77 -3.24
N LEU A 151 4.03 11.94 -3.23
CA LEU A 151 4.74 12.51 -2.11
C LEU A 151 4.15 13.86 -1.73
N ARG A 152 4.14 14.19 -0.43
CA ARG A 152 3.69 15.48 0.06
C ARG A 152 4.85 16.28 0.64
N GLY A 153 5.09 17.43 0.05
CA GLY A 153 6.10 18.40 0.48
C GLY A 153 7.49 18.11 -0.05
N ALA A 154 8.32 19.18 -0.02
CA ALA A 154 9.64 19.16 -0.63
C ALA A 154 10.57 18.10 -0.04
N ALA A 155 10.58 17.92 1.28
CA ALA A 155 11.45 16.95 1.93
C ALA A 155 11.22 15.51 1.45
N ALA A 156 9.96 15.10 1.31
CA ALA A 156 9.63 13.77 0.81
C ALA A 156 10.04 13.63 -0.68
N TYR A 157 9.76 14.64 -1.47
CA TYR A 157 10.14 14.66 -2.88
C TYR A 157 11.65 14.56 -3.07
N GLU A 158 12.44 15.35 -2.33
CA GLU A 158 13.90 15.37 -2.38
C GLU A 158 14.51 14.02 -1.95
N ALA A 159 14.00 13.41 -0.87
CA ALA A 159 14.46 12.10 -0.39
C ALA A 159 14.25 11.00 -1.46
N PHE A 160 13.07 10.96 -2.10
CA PHE A 160 12.80 9.99 -3.15
C PHE A 160 13.56 10.30 -4.44
N ALA A 161 13.76 11.59 -4.79
CA ALA A 161 14.59 11.99 -5.92
C ALA A 161 16.06 11.53 -5.73
N ALA A 162 16.60 11.74 -4.53
CA ALA A 162 17.93 11.25 -4.18
C ALA A 162 18.02 9.72 -4.28
N ALA A 163 17.02 8.99 -3.76
CA ALA A 163 16.97 7.53 -3.83
C ALA A 163 16.87 7.02 -5.28
N LEU A 164 16.13 7.70 -6.15
CA LEU A 164 16.05 7.36 -7.56
C LEU A 164 17.36 7.67 -8.33
N SER A 165 18.09 8.72 -7.94
CA SER A 165 19.35 9.10 -8.60
C SER A 165 20.53 8.25 -8.14
N ALA A 166 20.46 7.64 -6.96
CA ALA A 166 21.54 6.86 -6.34
C ALA A 166 21.80 5.50 -7.02
N GLY A 167 21.48 5.32 -8.31
CA GLY A 167 21.68 4.12 -9.13
C GLY A 167 22.46 2.99 -8.46
N GLU A 168 21.90 1.77 -8.43
CA GLU A 168 22.31 0.53 -7.78
C GLU A 168 22.45 0.55 -6.24
N PRO A 169 21.80 -0.39 -5.55
CA PRO A 169 21.93 -0.49 -4.11
C PRO A 169 23.38 -0.78 -3.73
N ALA A 170 23.97 0.08 -2.91
CA ALA A 170 25.18 -0.29 -2.22
C ALA A 170 24.90 -1.61 -1.48
N PRO A 171 25.79 -2.63 -1.57
CA PRO A 171 25.54 -3.91 -0.96
C PRO A 171 25.19 -3.69 0.53
N VAL A 172 24.06 -4.22 0.96
CA VAL A 172 23.66 -4.21 2.38
C VAL A 172 24.76 -4.92 3.13
N ARG A 173 25.61 -4.17 3.86
CA ARG A 173 26.60 -4.77 4.76
C ARG A 173 25.79 -5.51 5.82
N PRO A 174 25.94 -6.84 5.93
CA PRO A 174 25.35 -7.55 7.05
C PRO A 174 25.92 -6.95 8.33
N LEU A 175 25.08 -6.57 9.28
CA LEU A 175 25.50 -6.26 10.63
C LEU A 175 26.17 -7.52 11.17
N VAL A 176 27.50 -7.45 11.30
CA VAL A 176 28.29 -8.51 11.95
C VAL A 176 27.91 -8.49 13.43
N GLY A 177 27.19 -9.50 13.86
CA GLY A 177 26.79 -9.63 15.26
C GLY A 177 26.21 -11.00 15.56
N SER A 178 27.10 -11.94 15.80
CA SER A 178 27.04 -13.17 16.59
C SER A 178 27.11 -14.49 15.81
N PRO A 179 28.00 -15.42 16.22
CA PRO A 179 28.20 -16.68 15.52
C PRO A 179 27.16 -17.71 15.90
N GLY A 180 26.64 -18.40 14.88
CA GLY A 180 26.11 -19.74 15.00
C GLY A 180 24.59 -19.86 15.18
N VAL A 181 23.85 -19.90 14.07
CA VAL A 181 22.73 -20.85 13.93
C VAL A 181 22.75 -21.33 12.47
N THR A 182 23.18 -22.59 12.30
CA THR A 182 22.94 -23.38 11.10
C THR A 182 21.47 -23.77 11.11
N GLY A 183 20.68 -23.24 10.20
CA GLY A 183 19.27 -23.63 10.08
C GLY A 183 18.72 -23.14 8.73
N GLY A 184 18.26 -24.11 7.93
CA GLY A 184 17.82 -23.94 6.55
C GLY A 184 16.82 -22.79 6.35
N ASP A 185 16.91 -22.28 5.16
CA ASP A 185 16.03 -21.25 4.59
C ASP A 185 14.54 -21.71 4.72
N PRO A 186 13.71 -21.00 5.51
CA PRO A 186 12.29 -21.34 5.54
C PRO A 186 11.68 -20.89 4.21
N ALA A 187 11.33 -21.85 3.36
CA ALA A 187 10.57 -21.61 2.15
C ALA A 187 9.35 -20.74 2.50
N ILE A 188 9.25 -19.56 1.86
CA ILE A 188 8.08 -18.69 1.99
C ILE A 188 6.87 -19.51 1.55
N PRO A 189 5.86 -19.72 2.40
CA PRO A 189 4.67 -20.44 2.00
C PRO A 189 3.98 -19.71 0.85
N PRO A 190 3.41 -20.43 -0.14
CA PRO A 190 2.69 -19.81 -1.23
C PRO A 190 1.55 -18.96 -0.66
N ILE A 191 1.45 -17.73 -1.17
CA ILE A 191 0.39 -16.79 -0.78
C ILE A 191 -0.94 -17.42 -1.19
N PRO A 192 -1.93 -17.55 -0.29
CA PRO A 192 -3.23 -18.12 -0.64
C PRO A 192 -3.90 -17.29 -1.74
N PRO A 193 -4.64 -17.93 -2.67
CA PRO A 193 -5.34 -17.22 -3.73
C PRO A 193 -6.28 -16.18 -3.14
N VAL A 194 -6.29 -14.99 -3.77
CA VAL A 194 -7.20 -13.91 -3.41
C VAL A 194 -8.64 -14.44 -3.54
N PRO A 195 -9.44 -14.44 -2.47
CA PRO A 195 -10.83 -14.83 -2.58
C PRO A 195 -11.53 -13.88 -3.57
N PRO A 196 -12.47 -14.38 -4.40
CA PRO A 196 -13.21 -13.51 -5.31
C PRO A 196 -13.83 -12.36 -4.52
N ILE A 197 -13.70 -11.15 -5.04
CA ILE A 197 -14.28 -9.94 -4.44
C ILE A 197 -15.79 -10.19 -4.34
N PRO A 198 -16.39 -10.24 -3.13
CA PRO A 198 -17.82 -10.46 -3.01
C PRO A 198 -18.55 -9.28 -3.64
N THR A 199 -19.34 -9.54 -4.68
CA THR A 199 -20.25 -8.55 -5.23
C THR A 199 -21.23 -8.12 -4.13
N LEU A 200 -21.21 -6.85 -3.78
CA LEU A 200 -22.17 -6.29 -2.85
C LEU A 200 -23.57 -6.45 -3.44
N PRO A 201 -24.56 -6.90 -2.65
CA PRO A 201 -25.94 -6.89 -3.09
C PRO A 201 -26.35 -5.45 -3.40
N PRO A 202 -27.21 -5.23 -4.42
CA PRO A 202 -27.70 -3.89 -4.73
C PRO A 202 -28.35 -3.29 -3.47
N VAL A 203 -27.96 -2.06 -3.15
CA VAL A 203 -28.56 -1.29 -2.06
C VAL A 203 -30.01 -1.04 -2.45
N SER A 204 -30.96 -1.63 -1.72
CA SER A 204 -32.38 -1.27 -1.85
C SER A 204 -32.55 0.23 -1.58
N PRO A 205 -33.29 0.97 -2.40
CA PRO A 205 -33.60 2.36 -2.08
C PRO A 205 -34.37 2.38 -0.75
N ALA A 206 -33.81 3.09 0.24
CA ALA A 206 -34.45 3.30 1.52
C ALA A 206 -35.83 3.95 1.32
N ASP A 207 -36.82 3.41 1.99
CA ASP A 207 -38.17 3.97 2.10
C ASP A 207 -38.10 5.47 2.42
N GLY A 208 -38.78 6.28 1.64
CA GLY A 208 -38.88 7.72 1.81
C GLY A 208 -39.50 8.10 3.16
N PRO A 209 -39.29 9.34 3.61
CA PRO A 209 -39.75 9.79 4.91
C PRO A 209 -41.29 9.75 4.98
N HIS A 210 -41.81 9.07 6.01
CA HIS A 210 -43.23 9.13 6.43
C HIS A 210 -43.61 10.58 6.70
N ALA A 211 -44.61 11.08 6.02
CA ALA A 211 -45.26 12.35 6.30
C ALA A 211 -45.99 12.26 7.69
N PRO A 212 -45.92 13.31 8.52
CA PRO A 212 -46.63 13.32 9.78
C PRO A 212 -48.14 13.47 9.52
N GLY A 213 -48.91 12.50 10.04
CA GLY A 213 -50.36 12.50 9.93
C GLY A 213 -50.99 13.69 10.67
N GLU A 214 -51.90 14.39 9.97
CA GLU A 214 -52.88 15.32 10.53
C GLU A 214 -53.77 14.60 11.53
N ARG A 215 -53.87 15.19 12.76
CA ARG A 215 -54.91 14.85 13.72
C ARG A 215 -56.02 15.86 13.56
N ALA A 216 -57.17 15.39 13.21
CA ALA A 216 -58.47 16.06 13.46
C ALA A 216 -58.94 15.73 14.87
#